data_bd7651f89b114122faa2539fd92527a3
#
_entry.id   bd7651f89b114122faa2539fd92527a3
#
_cell.length_a   1.000
_cell.length_b   1.000
_cell.length_c   1.000
_cell.angle_alpha   90.00
_cell.angle_beta   90.00
_cell.angle_gamma   90.00
#
_symmetry.space_group_name_H-M   'P 1'
#
loop_
_entity.id
_entity.type
_entity.pdbx_description
1 polymer ?
#
loop_
_entity_poly.entity_id
_entity_poly.type
_entity_poly.pdbx_seq_one_letter_code
_entity_poly.pdbx_strand_id
1 'polypeptide(L)'
;MTNQKIILCQGLPASGKSTWAIQYAIDNPEFVRVNKDKIRDFFGELKWNGKFEKDVIDIQRLLANTALRQGKSVIVDDTNFNPKIKEYWKELAKCYN
;
A
#
# COMPACT_ATOMS: atom_id res chain seq x y z
N MET A 1 13.76 -15.82 11.61
CA MET A 1 13.68 -15.05 10.36
C MET A 1 12.24 -14.91 9.93
N THR A 2 11.85 -13.70 9.68
CA THR A 2 10.49 -13.43 9.24
C THR A 2 10.45 -13.37 7.71
N ASN A 3 9.51 -14.09 7.12
CA ASN A 3 9.26 -14.00 5.69
C ASN A 3 8.31 -12.84 5.44
N GLN A 4 8.90 -11.66 5.36
CA GLN A 4 8.11 -10.47 5.09
C GLN A 4 7.70 -10.43 3.62
N LYS A 5 6.48 -9.97 3.37
CA LYS A 5 5.91 -9.97 2.02
C LYS A 5 5.30 -8.62 1.71
N ILE A 6 5.29 -8.29 0.42
CA ILE A 6 4.52 -7.17 -0.09
C ILE A 6 3.54 -7.76 -1.11
N ILE A 7 2.26 -7.60 -0.84
CA ILE A 7 1.19 -8.07 -1.72
C ILE A 7 0.65 -6.86 -2.47
N LEU A 8 0.65 -6.94 -3.80
CA LEU A 8 0.05 -5.90 -4.64
C LEU A 8 -1.34 -6.37 -5.07
N CYS A 9 -2.38 -5.68 -4.58
CA CYS A 9 -3.75 -5.99 -4.96
C CYS A 9 -4.09 -5.24 -6.23
N GLN A 10 -4.20 -5.94 -7.34
CA GLN A 10 -4.57 -5.37 -8.63
C GLN A 10 -6.03 -5.68 -8.92
N GLY A 11 -6.67 -4.76 -9.60
CA GLY A 11 -8.05 -4.95 -10.00
C GLY A 11 -8.75 -3.63 -10.19
N LEU A 12 -9.92 -3.71 -10.81
CA LEU A 12 -10.74 -2.52 -11.02
C LEU A 12 -11.44 -2.14 -9.71
N PRO A 13 -11.74 -0.85 -9.53
CA PRO A 13 -12.59 -0.42 -8.42
C PRO A 13 -13.90 -1.22 -8.46
N ALA A 14 -14.46 -1.53 -7.32
CA ALA A 14 -15.68 -2.32 -7.20
C ALA A 14 -15.55 -3.81 -7.56
N SER A 15 -14.33 -4.31 -7.68
CA SER A 15 -14.10 -5.75 -7.91
C SER A 15 -14.03 -6.57 -6.63
N GLY A 16 -14.23 -5.93 -5.47
CA GLY A 16 -14.06 -6.59 -4.18
C GLY A 16 -12.63 -6.58 -3.65
N LYS A 17 -11.74 -5.93 -4.37
CA LYS A 17 -10.32 -5.88 -4.01
C LYS A 17 -10.08 -5.30 -2.62
N SER A 18 -10.69 -4.15 -2.32
CA SER A 18 -10.51 -3.50 -1.01
C SER A 18 -11.13 -4.32 0.11
N THR A 19 -12.29 -4.94 -0.14
CA THR A 19 -12.92 -5.81 0.84
C THR A 19 -12.01 -6.99 1.18
N TRP A 20 -11.42 -7.60 0.16
CA TRP A 20 -10.48 -8.70 0.36
C TRP A 20 -9.25 -8.24 1.16
N ALA A 21 -8.68 -7.09 0.78
CA ALA A 21 -7.46 -6.59 1.45
C ALA A 21 -7.70 -6.26 2.91
N ILE A 22 -8.83 -5.63 3.21
CA ILE A 22 -9.19 -5.31 4.59
C ILE A 22 -9.35 -6.59 5.41
N GLN A 23 -10.08 -7.55 4.87
CA GLN A 23 -10.31 -8.81 5.57
C GLN A 23 -9.02 -9.59 5.77
N TYR A 24 -8.17 -9.60 4.76
CA TYR A 24 -6.88 -10.28 4.86
C TYR A 24 -6.02 -9.67 5.97
N ALA A 25 -6.00 -8.34 6.07
CA ALA A 25 -5.23 -7.66 7.12
C ALA A 25 -5.80 -7.94 8.51
N ILE A 26 -7.12 -8.08 8.63
CA ILE A 26 -7.75 -8.45 9.90
C ILE A 26 -7.35 -9.87 10.30
N ASP A 27 -7.38 -10.79 9.35
CA ASP A 27 -7.07 -12.21 9.61
C ASP A 27 -5.58 -12.46 9.79
N ASN A 28 -4.75 -11.55 9.28
CA ASN A 28 -3.29 -11.68 9.33
C ASN A 28 -2.69 -10.38 9.89
N PRO A 29 -2.66 -10.23 11.23
CA PRO A 29 -2.26 -8.96 11.86
C PRO A 29 -0.83 -8.50 11.56
N GLU A 30 0.01 -9.38 11.04
CA GLU A 30 1.36 -9.01 10.61
C GLU A 30 1.37 -8.20 9.31
N PHE A 31 0.21 -8.07 8.64
CA PHE A 31 0.11 -7.27 7.43
C PHE A 31 -0.46 -5.90 7.73
N VAL A 32 0.13 -4.88 7.11
CA VAL A 32 -0.36 -3.50 7.15
C VAL A 32 -0.87 -3.16 5.76
N ARG A 33 -2.12 -2.73 5.68
CA ARG A 33 -2.72 -2.30 4.42
C ARG A 33 -2.42 -0.83 4.18
N VAL A 34 -1.80 -0.51 3.04
CA VAL A 34 -1.58 0.87 2.63
C VAL A 34 -2.39 1.14 1.38
N ASN A 35 -3.20 2.19 1.42
CA ASN A 35 -4.15 2.53 0.36
C ASN A 35 -4.12 4.03 0.15
N LYS A 36 -3.90 4.47 -1.09
CA LYS A 36 -3.78 5.90 -1.38
C LYS A 36 -5.07 6.67 -1.12
N ASP A 37 -6.22 6.06 -1.34
CA ASP A 37 -7.50 6.74 -1.08
C ASP A 37 -7.66 7.05 0.40
N LYS A 38 -7.27 6.14 1.28
CA LYS A 38 -7.29 6.38 2.72
C LYS A 38 -6.33 7.50 3.12
N ILE A 39 -5.18 7.54 2.49
CA ILE A 39 -4.21 8.60 2.76
C ILE A 39 -4.75 9.95 2.28
N ARG A 40 -5.43 9.97 1.12
CA ARG A 40 -6.06 11.20 0.62
C ARG A 40 -7.11 11.73 1.60
N ASP A 41 -7.80 10.85 2.32
CA ASP A 41 -8.78 11.25 3.32
C ASP A 41 -8.16 12.09 4.45
N PHE A 42 -6.88 11.90 4.74
CA PHE A 42 -6.18 12.70 5.75
C PHE A 42 -6.07 14.18 5.35
N PHE A 43 -6.21 14.48 4.07
CA PHE A 43 -6.18 15.87 3.58
C PHE A 43 -7.56 16.50 3.60
N GLY A 44 -8.55 15.82 4.17
CA GLY A 44 -9.91 16.31 4.32
C GLY A 44 -10.68 16.26 3.01
N GLU A 45 -11.54 17.25 2.81
CA GLU A 45 -12.38 17.31 1.61
C GLU A 45 -11.68 17.96 0.43
N LEU A 46 -10.37 18.04 0.46
CA LEU A 46 -9.63 18.63 -0.63
C LEU A 46 -9.82 17.81 -1.89
N LYS A 47 -10.16 18.50 -2.96
CA LYS A 47 -10.30 17.85 -4.25
C LYS A 47 -8.95 17.32 -4.70
N TRP A 48 -8.97 16.17 -5.36
CA TRP A 48 -7.76 15.61 -5.92
C TRP A 48 -7.08 16.64 -6.84
N ASN A 49 -5.77 16.82 -6.68
CA ASN A 49 -4.95 17.47 -7.65
C ASN A 49 -3.56 16.86 -7.63
N GLY A 50 -2.83 16.98 -8.73
CA GLY A 50 -1.53 16.35 -8.87
C GLY A 50 -0.48 16.82 -7.86
N LYS A 51 -0.70 17.97 -7.26
CA LYS A 51 0.19 18.52 -6.26
C LYS A 51 0.18 17.69 -4.97
N PHE A 52 -1.00 17.22 -4.58
CA PHE A 52 -1.14 16.38 -3.40
C PHE A 52 -0.79 14.92 -3.68
N GLU A 53 -0.84 14.50 -4.94
CA GLU A 53 -0.58 13.10 -5.29
C GLU A 53 0.84 12.69 -4.91
N LYS A 54 1.80 13.56 -5.10
CA LYS A 54 3.17 13.28 -4.69
C LYS A 54 3.26 13.06 -3.18
N ASP A 55 2.57 13.91 -2.42
CA ASP A 55 2.56 13.79 -0.96
C ASP A 55 1.89 12.49 -0.53
N VAL A 56 0.81 12.11 -1.20
CA VAL A 56 0.11 10.85 -0.93
C VAL A 56 1.05 9.66 -1.16
N ILE A 57 1.78 9.68 -2.26
CA ILE A 57 2.74 8.62 -2.58
C ILE A 57 3.85 8.56 -1.53
N ASP A 58 4.38 9.70 -1.14
CA ASP A 58 5.45 9.76 -0.14
C ASP A 58 4.98 9.20 1.21
N ILE A 59 3.77 9.55 1.62
CA ILE A 59 3.20 9.03 2.87
C ILE A 59 2.98 7.52 2.78
N GLN A 60 2.45 7.04 1.66
CA GLN A 60 2.24 5.61 1.46
C GLN A 60 3.56 4.84 1.59
N ARG A 61 4.61 5.35 0.96
CA ARG A 61 5.93 4.71 1.01
C ARG A 61 6.52 4.75 2.41
N LEU A 62 6.31 5.85 3.13
CA LEU A 62 6.76 5.97 4.51
C LEU A 62 6.07 4.96 5.40
N LEU A 63 4.76 4.80 5.28
CA LEU A 63 4.01 3.82 6.05
C LEU A 63 4.49 2.39 5.76
N ALA A 64 4.68 2.06 4.49
CA ALA A 64 5.15 0.74 4.09
C ALA A 64 6.55 0.45 4.63
N ASN A 65 7.46 1.42 4.48
CA ASN A 65 8.83 1.26 4.98
C ASN A 65 8.86 1.10 6.49
N THR A 66 8.04 1.86 7.20
CA THR A 66 7.96 1.78 8.65
C THR A 66 7.47 0.39 9.08
N ALA A 67 6.42 -0.11 8.44
CA ALA A 67 5.89 -1.44 8.73
C ALA A 67 6.95 -2.52 8.49
N LEU A 68 7.63 -2.44 7.36
CA LEU A 68 8.67 -3.42 7.02
C LEU A 68 9.83 -3.39 8.01
N ARG A 69 10.24 -2.19 8.45
CA ARG A 69 11.30 -2.08 9.46
C ARG A 69 10.89 -2.67 10.80
N GLN A 70 9.59 -2.73 11.07
CA GLN A 70 9.07 -3.35 12.29
C GLN A 70 8.89 -4.87 12.15
N GLY A 71 9.31 -5.45 11.04
CA GLY A 71 9.15 -6.88 10.81
C GLY A 71 7.80 -7.29 10.27
N LYS A 72 6.98 -6.32 9.88
CA LYS A 72 5.65 -6.59 9.34
C LYS A 72 5.68 -6.73 7.83
N SER A 73 4.57 -7.21 7.28
CA SER A 73 4.38 -7.29 5.83
C SER A 73 3.37 -6.22 5.39
N VAL A 74 3.26 -6.00 4.10
CA VAL A 74 2.45 -4.89 3.56
C VAL A 74 1.54 -5.37 2.46
N ILE A 75 0.30 -4.88 2.45
CA ILE A 75 -0.62 -5.04 1.33
C ILE A 75 -0.78 -3.66 0.69
N VAL A 76 -0.43 -3.56 -0.58
CA VAL A 76 -0.62 -2.32 -1.35
C VAL A 76 -1.93 -2.47 -2.11
N ASP A 77 -2.95 -1.75 -1.66
CA ASP A 77 -4.31 -1.87 -2.17
C ASP A 77 -4.68 -0.62 -2.98
N ASP A 78 -4.17 -0.58 -4.19
CA ASP A 78 -4.41 0.53 -5.12
C ASP A 78 -4.97 0.01 -6.43
N THR A 79 -5.50 0.93 -7.25
CA THR A 79 -6.11 0.56 -8.52
C THR A 79 -5.16 0.65 -9.71
N ASN A 80 -4.08 1.40 -9.57
CA ASN A 80 -3.20 1.66 -10.71
C ASN A 80 -1.75 1.28 -10.39
N PHE A 81 -1.31 0.19 -11.01
CA PHE A 81 0.07 -0.28 -10.88
C PHE A 81 0.75 -0.26 -12.25
N ASN A 82 1.32 0.89 -12.60
CA ASN A 82 2.14 0.94 -13.80
C ASN A 82 3.47 0.22 -13.56
N PRO A 83 4.26 -0.07 -14.62
CA PRO A 83 5.51 -0.82 -14.44
C PRO A 83 6.50 -0.18 -13.48
N LYS A 84 6.57 1.15 -13.43
CA LYS A 84 7.48 1.82 -12.50
C LYS A 84 7.06 1.62 -11.05
N ILE A 85 5.76 1.67 -10.78
CA ILE A 85 5.25 1.45 -9.43
C ILE A 85 5.50 0.02 -8.99
N LYS A 86 5.25 -0.96 -9.88
CA LYS A 86 5.52 -2.36 -9.58
C LYS A 86 7.00 -2.60 -9.29
N GLU A 87 7.86 -1.95 -10.05
CA GLU A 87 9.30 -2.09 -9.85
C GLU A 87 9.73 -1.56 -8.49
N TYR A 88 9.17 -0.42 -8.08
CA TYR A 88 9.46 0.14 -6.76
C TYR A 88 9.16 -0.88 -5.65
N TRP A 89 7.97 -1.48 -5.69
CA TRP A 89 7.57 -2.44 -4.66
C TRP A 89 8.40 -3.72 -4.70
N LYS A 90 8.77 -4.18 -5.90
CA LYS A 90 9.65 -5.34 -6.05
C LYS A 90 11.02 -5.10 -5.43
N GLU A 91 11.61 -3.95 -5.72
CA GLU A 91 12.92 -3.60 -5.18
C GLU A 91 12.86 -3.47 -3.66
N LEU A 92 11.80 -2.88 -3.15
CA LEU A 92 11.61 -2.74 -1.71
C LEU A 92 11.49 -4.12 -1.04
N ALA A 93 10.75 -5.03 -1.66
CA ALA A 93 10.59 -6.39 -1.13
C ALA A 93 11.93 -7.11 -1.02
N LYS A 94 12.81 -6.91 -2.00
CA LYS A 94 14.15 -7.52 -1.97
C LYS A 94 14.98 -7.05 -0.79
N CYS A 95 14.77 -5.82 -0.34
CA CYS A 95 15.52 -5.28 0.79
C CYS A 95 15.16 -5.96 2.12
N TYR A 96 14.00 -6.60 2.19
CA TYR A 96 13.48 -7.17 3.43
C TYR A 96 13.30 -8.69 3.38
N ASN A 97 13.75 -9.31 2.32
CA ASN A 97 13.69 -10.78 2.22
C ASN A 97 15.01 -11.40 2.60
#